data_f956a1fdee0231b4134e901c71313698
#
_entry.id   f956a1fdee0231b4134e901c71313698
#
_cell.length_a   1.000
_cell.length_b   1.000
_cell.length_c   1.000
_cell.angle_alpha   90.00
_cell.angle_beta   90.00
_cell.angle_gamma   90.00
#
_symmetry.space_group_name_H-M   'P 1'
#
loop_
_entity.id
_entity.type
_entity.pdbx_description
1 polymer ?
#
loop_
_entity_poly.entity_id
_entity_poly.type
_entity_poly.pdbx_seq_one_letter_code
_entity_poly.pdbx_strand_id
1 'polypeptide(L)'
;MEKTKSYLVECALLAIGLIVAGWMLRSGIVHFKDSERVVSVKGLSEKEVKADRVIWPLAYKEVGDNLMTLYNTLETSNAKIVDFLKSNGITDDEITIAPAEIIDMDAERYGPQSVKYRYNVTSVLTVTTDKVDLVVKLMSRQSDLLKQGVAITGGDYRFTTQFLYTSTALNEIKPKMIEEATENARIAGEKFAHDSKSKLGKIKF
;
A
#
# COMPACT_ATOMS: atom_id res chain seq x y z
N MET A 1 15.61 17.63 85.48
CA MET A 1 15.60 18.57 84.36
C MET A 1 16.43 18.12 83.15
N GLU A 2 17.49 17.38 83.29
CA GLU A 2 18.33 16.90 82.17
C GLU A 2 17.64 15.83 81.33
N LYS A 3 16.95 14.83 81.93
CA LYS A 3 16.29 13.77 81.23
C LYS A 3 15.15 14.29 80.27
N THR A 4 14.45 15.35 80.68
CA THR A 4 13.40 15.95 79.88
C THR A 4 13.89 16.66 78.63
N LYS A 5 15.09 17.26 78.73
CA LYS A 5 15.76 17.90 77.57
C LYS A 5 16.25 16.85 76.53
N SER A 6 16.71 15.68 77.01
CA SER A 6 17.09 14.58 76.12
C SER A 6 15.93 14.06 75.36
N TYR A 7 14.77 13.80 75.91
CA TYR A 7 13.56 13.34 75.25
C TYR A 7 13.04 14.37 74.20
N LEU A 8 13.16 15.66 74.48
CA LEU A 8 12.75 16.70 73.54
C LEU A 8 13.64 16.69 72.28
N VAL A 9 14.94 16.48 72.44
CA VAL A 9 15.89 16.39 71.33
C VAL A 9 15.65 15.11 70.51
N GLU A 10 15.39 13.97 71.17
CA GLU A 10 15.05 12.72 70.46
C GLU A 10 13.76 12.82 69.69
N CYS A 11 12.72 13.41 70.28
CA CYS A 11 11.45 13.66 69.60
C CYS A 11 11.58 14.63 68.39
N ALA A 12 12.43 15.66 68.54
CA ALA A 12 12.70 16.60 67.47
C ALA A 12 13.42 15.93 66.30
N LEU A 13 14.42 15.07 66.60
CA LEU A 13 15.11 14.32 65.54
C LEU A 13 14.20 13.33 64.84
N LEU A 14 13.31 12.63 65.56
CA LEU A 14 12.31 11.76 64.97
C LEU A 14 11.33 12.54 64.10
N ALA A 15 10.87 13.71 64.53
CA ALA A 15 9.96 14.55 63.75
C ALA A 15 10.63 15.03 62.45
N ILE A 16 11.86 15.44 62.51
CA ILE A 16 12.68 15.85 61.32
C ILE A 16 12.81 14.65 60.38
N GLY A 17 13.16 13.48 60.89
CA GLY A 17 13.29 12.25 60.08
C GLY A 17 11.98 11.89 59.36
N LEU A 18 10.84 11.99 60.01
CA LEU A 18 9.53 11.74 59.41
C LEU A 18 9.18 12.79 58.36
N ILE A 19 9.48 14.05 58.58
CA ILE A 19 9.27 15.13 57.60
C ILE A 19 10.10 14.88 56.33
N VAL A 20 11.38 14.54 56.50
CA VAL A 20 12.27 14.23 55.36
C VAL A 20 11.79 13.00 54.62
N ALA A 21 11.41 11.92 55.32
CA ALA A 21 10.89 10.72 54.70
C ALA A 21 9.56 11.00 53.91
N GLY A 22 8.65 11.77 54.50
CA GLY A 22 7.40 12.20 53.83
C GLY A 22 7.68 13.04 52.59
N TRP A 23 8.66 13.92 52.63
CA TRP A 23 9.07 14.75 51.49
C TRP A 23 9.70 13.90 50.37
N MET A 24 10.54 12.94 50.70
CA MET A 24 11.13 12.00 49.75
C MET A 24 10.06 11.12 49.09
N LEU A 25 9.12 10.56 49.85
CA LEU A 25 8.02 9.77 49.35
C LEU A 25 7.13 10.59 48.40
N ARG A 26 6.77 11.80 48.77
CA ARG A 26 6.01 12.71 47.93
C ARG A 26 6.75 12.98 46.62
N SER A 27 8.03 13.30 46.69
CA SER A 27 8.86 13.59 45.52
C SER A 27 8.93 12.38 44.57
N GLY A 28 9.08 11.16 45.13
CA GLY A 28 9.12 9.91 44.36
C GLY A 28 7.79 9.64 43.65
N ILE A 29 6.65 9.80 44.33
CA ILE A 29 5.30 9.56 43.77
C ILE A 29 5.01 10.58 42.65
N VAL A 30 5.32 11.86 42.87
CA VAL A 30 5.10 12.90 41.85
C VAL A 30 5.95 12.63 40.61
N HIS A 31 7.24 12.29 40.82
CA HIS A 31 8.15 11.98 39.72
C HIS A 31 7.69 10.75 38.90
N PHE A 32 7.21 9.73 39.59
CA PHE A 32 6.66 8.51 38.96
C PHE A 32 5.42 8.84 38.11
N LYS A 33 4.47 9.61 38.65
CA LYS A 33 3.24 10.01 37.96
C LYS A 33 3.49 10.91 36.76
N ASP A 34 4.44 11.83 36.84
CA ASP A 34 4.81 12.68 35.70
C ASP A 34 5.56 11.91 34.60
N SER A 35 6.25 10.83 34.94
CA SER A 35 6.94 9.98 33.95
C SER A 35 6.00 9.09 33.12
N GLU A 36 4.75 8.89 33.57
CA GLU A 36 3.73 8.15 32.84
C GLU A 36 2.98 8.99 31.79
N ARG A 37 3.10 10.31 31.85
CA ARG A 37 2.47 11.18 30.86
C ARG A 37 3.22 11.09 29.55
N VAL A 38 2.61 10.43 28.58
CA VAL A 38 3.14 10.31 27.23
C VAL A 38 2.14 10.85 26.21
N VAL A 39 2.65 11.46 25.17
CA VAL A 39 1.88 11.83 23.99
C VAL A 39 2.40 11.02 22.81
N SER A 40 1.52 10.39 22.09
CA SER A 40 1.84 9.71 20.84
C SER A 40 1.50 10.63 19.68
N VAL A 41 2.48 10.96 18.87
CA VAL A 41 2.34 11.78 17.66
C VAL A 41 2.76 10.97 16.45
N LYS A 42 2.12 11.25 15.32
CA LYS A 42 2.48 10.64 14.03
C LYS A 42 2.83 11.76 13.06
N GLY A 43 3.96 11.62 12.39
CA GLY A 43 4.32 12.46 11.26
C GLY A 43 3.99 11.76 9.96
N LEU A 44 3.61 12.52 8.96
CA LEU A 44 3.34 12.06 7.61
C LEU A 44 4.33 12.76 6.67
N SER A 45 4.88 12.00 5.73
CA SER A 45 5.56 12.53 4.55
C SER A 45 4.89 11.90 3.32
N GLU A 46 4.47 12.71 2.38
CA GLU A 46 3.88 12.29 1.12
C GLU A 46 4.68 12.88 -0.03
N LYS A 47 4.93 12.07 -1.04
CA LYS A 47 5.64 12.51 -2.23
C LYS A 47 4.97 11.95 -3.47
N GLU A 48 4.59 12.82 -4.37
CA GLU A 48 4.15 12.41 -5.69
C GLU A 48 5.36 11.96 -6.51
N VAL A 49 5.30 10.74 -7.04
CA VAL A 49 6.34 10.16 -7.87
C VAL A 49 5.71 9.58 -9.12
N LYS A 50 6.43 9.69 -10.24
CA LYS A 50 6.02 9.07 -11.50
C LYS A 50 6.28 7.57 -11.40
N ALA A 51 5.31 6.74 -11.83
CA ALA A 51 5.52 5.31 -11.94
C ALA A 51 6.70 5.01 -12.86
N ASP A 52 7.50 4.02 -12.50
CA ASP A 52 8.67 3.54 -13.27
C ASP A 52 8.43 2.16 -13.87
N ARG A 53 7.30 1.53 -13.58
CA ARG A 53 6.87 0.26 -14.12
C ARG A 53 5.37 0.22 -14.34
N VAL A 54 4.95 -0.46 -15.38
CA VAL A 54 3.52 -0.69 -15.66
C VAL A 54 3.28 -2.17 -15.94
N ILE A 55 2.17 -2.67 -15.38
CA ILE A 55 1.59 -3.98 -15.69
C ILE A 55 0.26 -3.70 -16.38
N TRP A 56 0.19 -4.04 -17.66
CA TRP A 56 -0.97 -3.76 -18.50
C TRP A 56 -1.55 -5.06 -19.06
N PRO A 57 -2.62 -5.59 -18.44
CA PRO A 57 -3.33 -6.75 -18.95
C PRO A 57 -4.26 -6.35 -20.10
N LEU A 58 -4.15 -7.07 -21.21
CA LEU A 58 -4.99 -7.00 -22.39
C LEU A 58 -5.86 -8.27 -22.41
N ALA A 59 -7.05 -8.17 -21.83
CA ALA A 59 -8.00 -9.28 -21.79
C ALA A 59 -9.03 -9.15 -22.91
N TYR A 60 -9.37 -10.27 -23.54
CA TYR A 60 -10.45 -10.33 -24.52
C TYR A 60 -11.19 -11.67 -24.40
N LYS A 61 -12.41 -11.72 -24.92
CA LYS A 61 -13.28 -12.88 -24.81
C LYS A 61 -13.74 -13.32 -26.20
N GLU A 62 -13.75 -14.65 -26.40
CA GLU A 62 -14.32 -15.29 -27.58
C GLU A 62 -15.38 -16.29 -27.14
N VAL A 63 -16.45 -16.42 -27.92
CA VAL A 63 -17.55 -17.33 -27.63
C VAL A 63 -17.85 -18.19 -28.86
N GLY A 64 -18.26 -19.44 -28.63
CA GLY A 64 -18.60 -20.36 -29.72
C GLY A 64 -18.96 -21.74 -29.21
N ASP A 65 -19.29 -22.65 -30.17
CA ASP A 65 -19.73 -24.01 -29.87
C ASP A 65 -18.66 -25.05 -30.17
N ASN A 66 -17.56 -24.67 -30.82
CA ASN A 66 -16.48 -25.55 -31.19
C ASN A 66 -15.13 -25.06 -30.65
N LEU A 67 -14.53 -25.85 -29.75
CA LEU A 67 -13.27 -25.50 -29.10
C LEU A 67 -12.10 -25.36 -30.09
N MET A 68 -12.03 -26.17 -31.16
CA MET A 68 -10.94 -26.11 -32.13
C MET A 68 -11.01 -24.79 -32.93
N THR A 69 -12.22 -24.38 -33.32
CA THR A 69 -12.41 -23.10 -33.98
C THR A 69 -12.07 -21.93 -33.07
N LEU A 70 -12.50 -22.00 -31.80
CA LEU A 70 -12.16 -20.99 -30.80
C LEU A 70 -10.65 -20.91 -30.57
N TYR A 71 -9.96 -22.05 -30.48
CA TYR A 71 -8.50 -22.08 -30.35
C TYR A 71 -7.80 -21.34 -31.51
N ASN A 72 -8.18 -21.65 -32.75
CA ASN A 72 -7.60 -20.99 -33.92
C ASN A 72 -7.90 -19.49 -33.95
N THR A 73 -9.08 -19.07 -33.49
CA THR A 73 -9.44 -17.66 -33.35
C THR A 73 -8.60 -16.98 -32.30
N LEU A 74 -8.38 -17.63 -31.13
CA LEU A 74 -7.52 -17.12 -30.06
C LEU A 74 -6.08 -16.95 -30.52
N GLU A 75 -5.49 -17.94 -31.21
CA GLU A 75 -4.13 -17.85 -31.77
C GLU A 75 -4.03 -16.66 -32.74
N THR A 76 -5.01 -16.49 -33.60
CA THR A 76 -5.04 -15.36 -34.54
C THR A 76 -5.16 -14.02 -33.81
N SER A 77 -6.01 -13.92 -32.82
CA SER A 77 -6.22 -12.71 -32.03
C SER A 77 -4.99 -12.37 -31.18
N ASN A 78 -4.36 -13.39 -30.56
CA ASN A 78 -3.09 -13.24 -29.83
C ASN A 78 -1.98 -12.72 -30.75
N ALA A 79 -1.83 -13.28 -31.95
CA ALA A 79 -0.84 -12.83 -32.93
C ALA A 79 -1.04 -11.35 -33.28
N LYS A 80 -2.28 -10.92 -33.53
CA LYS A 80 -2.58 -9.51 -33.81
C LYS A 80 -2.21 -8.57 -32.67
N ILE A 81 -2.50 -8.98 -31.42
CA ILE A 81 -2.14 -8.19 -30.24
C ILE A 81 -0.61 -8.10 -30.10
N VAL A 82 0.09 -9.23 -30.23
CA VAL A 82 1.55 -9.28 -30.18
C VAL A 82 2.18 -8.41 -31.27
N ASP A 83 1.70 -8.50 -32.50
CA ASP A 83 2.18 -7.68 -33.63
C ASP A 83 1.94 -6.19 -33.38
N PHE A 84 0.77 -5.82 -32.84
CA PHE A 84 0.48 -4.45 -32.44
C PHE A 84 1.46 -3.94 -31.39
N LEU A 85 1.73 -4.73 -30.36
CA LEU A 85 2.66 -4.38 -29.28
C LEU A 85 4.09 -4.24 -29.81
N LYS A 86 4.57 -5.22 -30.58
CA LYS A 86 5.93 -5.22 -31.17
C LYS A 86 6.15 -4.07 -32.15
N SER A 87 5.19 -3.80 -33.00
CA SER A 87 5.26 -2.68 -33.97
C SER A 87 5.33 -1.32 -33.28
N ASN A 88 4.94 -1.25 -32.02
CA ASN A 88 4.99 -0.04 -31.23
C ASN A 88 6.10 -0.04 -30.15
N GLY A 89 7.06 -0.98 -30.21
CA GLY A 89 8.28 -0.93 -29.40
C GLY A 89 8.24 -1.72 -28.08
N ILE A 90 7.26 -2.59 -27.88
CA ILE A 90 7.24 -3.59 -26.80
C ILE A 90 7.99 -4.83 -27.30
N THR A 91 8.84 -5.42 -26.48
CA THR A 91 9.65 -6.58 -26.80
C THR A 91 9.01 -7.89 -26.30
N ASP A 92 9.47 -9.04 -26.80
CA ASP A 92 8.89 -10.35 -26.44
C ASP A 92 9.02 -10.67 -24.95
N ASP A 93 10.11 -10.27 -24.34
CA ASP A 93 10.39 -10.45 -22.92
C ASP A 93 9.48 -9.60 -22.00
N GLU A 94 8.87 -8.56 -22.56
CA GLU A 94 7.89 -7.72 -21.86
C GLU A 94 6.46 -8.25 -21.99
N ILE A 95 6.20 -9.28 -22.83
CA ILE A 95 4.88 -9.83 -23.09
C ILE A 95 4.75 -11.23 -22.48
N THR A 96 3.73 -11.44 -21.69
CA THR A 96 3.38 -12.75 -21.13
C THR A 96 1.97 -13.12 -21.56
N ILE A 97 1.79 -14.30 -22.16
CA ILE A 97 0.49 -14.83 -22.56
C ILE A 97 0.09 -15.84 -21.49
N ALA A 98 -1.00 -15.58 -20.78
CA ALA A 98 -1.54 -16.52 -19.79
C ALA A 98 -2.32 -17.65 -20.48
N PRO A 99 -2.41 -18.84 -19.88
CA PRO A 99 -3.32 -19.88 -20.35
C PRO A 99 -4.76 -19.33 -20.43
N ALA A 100 -5.46 -19.67 -21.52
CA ALA A 100 -6.84 -19.24 -21.70
C ALA A 100 -7.77 -19.88 -20.66
N GLU A 101 -8.64 -19.09 -20.05
CA GLU A 101 -9.73 -19.57 -19.18
C GLU A 101 -10.91 -19.98 -20.05
N ILE A 102 -11.34 -21.25 -19.94
CA ILE A 102 -12.44 -21.82 -20.71
C ILE A 102 -13.58 -22.17 -19.78
N ILE A 103 -14.75 -21.61 -20.02
CA ILE A 103 -15.98 -21.90 -19.29
C ILE A 103 -16.92 -22.67 -20.23
N ASP A 104 -17.28 -23.91 -19.88
CA ASP A 104 -18.34 -24.67 -20.54
C ASP A 104 -19.68 -24.30 -19.91
N MET A 105 -20.44 -23.46 -20.60
CA MET A 105 -21.72 -22.94 -20.13
C MET A 105 -22.78 -24.03 -19.96
N ASP A 106 -22.62 -25.19 -20.59
CA ASP A 106 -23.52 -26.33 -20.39
C ASP A 106 -23.18 -27.10 -19.11
N ALA A 107 -21.93 -27.15 -18.71
CA ALA A 107 -21.48 -27.81 -17.49
C ALA A 107 -21.79 -27.02 -16.21
N GLU A 108 -21.79 -25.67 -16.29
CA GLU A 108 -22.03 -24.79 -15.13
C GLU A 108 -23.51 -24.46 -14.89
N ARG A 109 -24.42 -25.08 -15.62
CA ARG A 109 -25.84 -24.74 -15.55
C ARG A 109 -26.56 -25.23 -14.31
N TYR A 110 -27.21 -24.30 -13.62
CA TYR A 110 -28.33 -24.56 -12.72
C TYR A 110 -29.63 -24.01 -13.34
N GLY A 111 -30.41 -24.89 -14.04
CA GLY A 111 -31.76 -24.58 -14.56
C GLY A 111 -31.84 -24.37 -16.07
N PRO A 112 -33.08 -24.25 -16.63
CA PRO A 112 -33.35 -24.25 -18.06
C PRO A 112 -33.17 -22.86 -18.70
N GLN A 113 -31.96 -22.35 -18.78
CA GLN A 113 -31.65 -21.16 -19.57
C GLN A 113 -30.96 -21.57 -20.88
N SER A 114 -31.47 -21.07 -22.03
CA SER A 114 -30.78 -21.27 -23.30
C SER A 114 -29.62 -20.29 -23.42
N VAL A 115 -28.38 -20.77 -23.44
CA VAL A 115 -27.23 -19.97 -23.83
C VAL A 115 -27.05 -20.04 -25.33
N LYS A 116 -26.64 -18.91 -25.91
CA LYS A 116 -26.43 -18.82 -27.34
C LYS A 116 -25.20 -19.60 -27.81
N TYR A 117 -24.16 -19.68 -26.95
CA TYR A 117 -22.92 -20.36 -27.23
C TYR A 117 -22.52 -21.22 -26.04
N ARG A 118 -21.95 -22.40 -26.31
CA ARG A 118 -21.54 -23.34 -25.27
C ARG A 118 -20.29 -22.93 -24.54
N TYR A 119 -19.29 -22.41 -25.25
CA TYR A 119 -18.00 -22.06 -24.66
C TYR A 119 -17.80 -20.55 -24.60
N ASN A 120 -17.34 -20.07 -23.45
CA ASN A 120 -16.83 -18.73 -23.25
C ASN A 120 -15.36 -18.84 -22.89
N VAL A 121 -14.50 -18.25 -23.69
CA VAL A 121 -13.06 -18.31 -23.53
C VAL A 121 -12.51 -16.91 -23.30
N THR A 122 -11.76 -16.75 -22.20
CA THR A 122 -11.07 -15.51 -21.88
C THR A 122 -9.56 -15.71 -22.08
N SER A 123 -8.94 -14.89 -22.90
CA SER A 123 -7.49 -14.83 -23.07
C SER A 123 -6.95 -13.53 -22.51
N VAL A 124 -5.76 -13.60 -21.88
CA VAL A 124 -5.11 -12.45 -21.27
C VAL A 124 -3.64 -12.40 -21.69
N LEU A 125 -3.25 -11.32 -22.32
CA LEU A 125 -1.86 -10.97 -22.58
C LEU A 125 -1.46 -9.86 -21.60
N THR A 126 -0.39 -10.05 -20.87
CA THR A 126 0.09 -9.04 -19.90
C THR A 126 1.39 -8.44 -20.40
N VAL A 127 1.41 -7.12 -20.53
CA VAL A 127 2.63 -6.35 -20.80
C VAL A 127 3.20 -5.87 -19.49
N THR A 128 4.45 -6.23 -19.18
CA THR A 128 5.18 -5.74 -18.01
C THR A 128 6.43 -5.02 -18.49
N THR A 129 6.49 -3.70 -18.33
CA THR A 129 7.57 -2.88 -18.86
C THR A 129 7.83 -1.65 -18.01
N ASP A 130 9.06 -1.12 -18.13
CA ASP A 130 9.45 0.15 -17.53
C ASP A 130 9.16 1.35 -18.47
N LYS A 131 8.68 1.09 -19.69
CA LYS A 131 8.31 2.09 -20.71
C LYS A 131 6.91 2.67 -20.45
N VAL A 132 6.68 3.22 -19.27
CA VAL A 132 5.36 3.67 -18.80
C VAL A 132 4.70 4.64 -19.78
N ASP A 133 5.41 5.66 -20.26
CA ASP A 133 4.88 6.66 -21.18
C ASP A 133 4.47 6.06 -22.55
N LEU A 134 5.17 5.01 -22.98
CA LEU A 134 4.82 4.29 -24.19
C LEU A 134 3.49 3.55 -24.01
N VAL A 135 3.35 2.83 -22.90
CA VAL A 135 2.10 2.08 -22.60
C VAL A 135 0.90 3.02 -22.48
N VAL A 136 1.04 4.16 -21.82
CA VAL A 136 -0.04 5.16 -21.72
C VAL A 136 -0.49 5.62 -23.13
N LYS A 137 0.45 5.83 -24.06
CA LYS A 137 0.14 6.16 -25.47
C LYS A 137 -0.56 4.99 -26.18
N LEU A 138 -0.12 3.75 -25.94
CA LEU A 138 -0.73 2.57 -26.55
C LEU A 138 -2.14 2.30 -26.02
N MET A 139 -2.40 2.55 -24.74
CA MET A 139 -3.74 2.46 -24.16
C MET A 139 -4.73 3.37 -24.89
N SER A 140 -4.34 4.57 -25.29
CA SER A 140 -5.21 5.47 -26.08
C SER A 140 -5.45 4.98 -27.51
N ARG A 141 -4.61 4.04 -28.00
CA ARG A 141 -4.68 3.45 -29.35
C ARG A 141 -5.27 2.05 -29.38
N GLN A 142 -5.85 1.56 -28.26
CA GLN A 142 -6.52 0.25 -28.23
C GLN A 142 -7.61 0.09 -29.30
N SER A 143 -8.22 1.18 -29.76
CA SER A 143 -9.16 1.17 -30.87
C SER A 143 -8.56 0.60 -32.18
N ASP A 144 -7.26 0.60 -32.35
CA ASP A 144 -6.61 0.02 -33.53
C ASP A 144 -6.72 -1.53 -33.51
N LEU A 145 -6.70 -2.15 -32.34
CA LEU A 145 -6.98 -3.59 -32.16
C LEU A 145 -8.44 -3.92 -32.50
N LEU A 146 -9.37 -3.05 -32.11
CA LEU A 146 -10.79 -3.23 -32.44
C LEU A 146 -11.02 -3.21 -33.96
N LYS A 147 -10.32 -2.34 -34.70
CA LYS A 147 -10.36 -2.32 -36.18
C LYS A 147 -9.84 -3.62 -36.80
N GLN A 148 -8.97 -4.34 -36.10
CA GLN A 148 -8.44 -5.65 -36.51
C GLN A 148 -9.34 -6.81 -36.05
N GLY A 149 -10.48 -6.51 -35.42
CA GLY A 149 -11.45 -7.49 -34.93
C GLY A 149 -11.16 -8.05 -33.55
N VAL A 150 -10.23 -7.43 -32.77
CA VAL A 150 -9.94 -7.83 -31.40
C VAL A 150 -10.55 -6.83 -30.42
N ALA A 151 -11.58 -7.27 -29.68
CA ALA A 151 -12.28 -6.43 -28.71
C ALA A 151 -11.69 -6.65 -27.30
N ILE A 152 -10.79 -5.74 -26.88
CA ILE A 152 -10.24 -5.78 -25.52
C ILE A 152 -11.35 -5.49 -24.51
N THR A 153 -11.48 -6.36 -23.51
CA THR A 153 -12.50 -6.23 -22.46
C THR A 153 -12.11 -5.10 -21.50
N GLY A 154 -12.96 -4.07 -21.41
CA GLY A 154 -12.85 -3.00 -20.45
C GLY A 154 -13.77 -3.23 -19.25
N GLY A 155 -13.37 -2.75 -18.05
CA GLY A 155 -14.24 -2.70 -16.87
C GLY A 155 -14.28 -3.96 -16.00
N ASP A 156 -13.55 -5.03 -16.34
CA ASP A 156 -13.35 -6.16 -15.42
C ASP A 156 -12.24 -5.81 -14.43
N TYR A 157 -12.58 -5.74 -13.13
CA TYR A 157 -11.63 -5.38 -12.05
C TYR A 157 -10.41 -6.33 -11.96
N ARG A 158 -10.54 -7.56 -12.47
CA ARG A 158 -9.45 -8.55 -12.50
C ARG A 158 -8.32 -8.14 -13.45
N PHE A 159 -8.63 -7.35 -14.46
CA PHE A 159 -7.71 -6.94 -15.52
C PHE A 159 -7.45 -5.43 -15.51
N THR A 160 -7.16 -4.90 -14.33
CA THR A 160 -6.87 -3.47 -14.17
C THR A 160 -5.39 -3.18 -14.41
N THR A 161 -5.10 -2.16 -15.22
CA THR A 161 -3.73 -1.67 -15.41
C THR A 161 -3.17 -1.13 -14.10
N GLN A 162 -1.96 -1.56 -13.75
CA GLN A 162 -1.27 -1.14 -12.55
C GLN A 162 -0.02 -0.32 -12.91
N PHE A 163 0.04 0.89 -12.37
CA PHE A 163 1.23 1.73 -12.44
C PHE A 163 1.98 1.61 -11.12
N LEU A 164 3.22 1.16 -11.18
CA LEU A 164 4.02 0.83 -10.02
C LEU A 164 5.21 1.77 -9.92
N TYR A 165 5.64 2.01 -8.67
CA TYR A 165 6.93 2.59 -8.36
C TYR A 165 7.76 1.51 -7.69
N THR A 166 8.87 1.11 -8.32
CA THR A 166 9.61 -0.08 -7.89
C THR A 166 10.26 0.11 -6.52
N SER A 167 10.48 -1.00 -5.82
CA SER A 167 11.13 -0.97 -4.51
C SER A 167 12.56 -0.40 -4.56
N THR A 168 13.27 -0.55 -5.67
CA THR A 168 14.62 0.03 -5.86
C THR A 168 14.54 1.55 -5.87
N ALA A 169 13.66 2.11 -6.69
CA ALA A 169 13.46 3.56 -6.77
C ALA A 169 12.85 4.12 -5.46
N LEU A 170 11.96 3.37 -4.80
CA LEU A 170 11.43 3.74 -3.50
C LEU A 170 12.53 3.86 -2.43
N ASN A 171 13.50 2.95 -2.44
CA ASN A 171 14.60 2.96 -1.47
C ASN A 171 15.50 4.19 -1.57
N GLU A 172 15.55 4.84 -2.73
CA GLU A 172 16.31 6.10 -2.91
C GLU A 172 15.64 7.27 -2.20
N ILE A 173 14.32 7.32 -2.20
CA ILE A 173 13.57 8.44 -1.61
C ILE A 173 13.15 8.20 -0.15
N LYS A 174 13.03 6.94 0.27
CA LYS A 174 12.57 6.51 1.59
C LYS A 174 13.32 7.15 2.76
N PRO A 175 14.66 7.25 2.76
CA PRO A 175 15.39 7.88 3.87
C PRO A 175 14.95 9.33 4.10
N LYS A 176 14.81 10.11 3.02
CA LYS A 176 14.37 11.50 3.08
C LYS A 176 12.92 11.63 3.56
N MET A 177 12.04 10.72 3.13
CA MET A 177 10.66 10.70 3.60
C MET A 177 10.56 10.35 5.09
N ILE A 178 11.41 9.45 5.59
CA ILE A 178 11.48 9.12 7.03
C ILE A 178 11.95 10.34 7.84
N GLU A 179 12.99 11.04 7.37
CA GLU A 179 13.48 12.26 7.99
C GLU A 179 12.37 13.31 8.10
N GLU A 180 11.70 13.60 6.99
CA GLU A 180 10.60 14.56 6.92
C GLU A 180 9.42 14.15 7.82
N ALA A 181 9.00 12.88 7.79
CA ALA A 181 7.94 12.39 8.65
C ALA A 181 8.30 12.48 10.14
N THR A 182 9.57 12.23 10.48
CA THR A 182 10.06 12.35 11.86
C THR A 182 10.04 13.80 12.33
N GLU A 183 10.47 14.73 11.48
CA GLU A 183 10.43 16.18 11.80
C GLU A 183 8.99 16.68 11.93
N ASN A 184 8.08 16.26 11.04
CA ASN A 184 6.66 16.60 11.12
C ASN A 184 6.01 16.04 12.41
N ALA A 185 6.39 14.83 12.85
CA ALA A 185 5.96 14.29 14.13
C ALA A 185 6.45 15.13 15.30
N ARG A 186 7.72 15.58 15.26
CA ARG A 186 8.31 16.43 16.28
C ARG A 186 7.60 17.78 16.37
N ILE A 187 7.37 18.44 15.24
CA ILE A 187 6.64 19.72 15.16
C ILE A 187 5.22 19.54 15.73
N ALA A 188 4.53 18.46 15.40
CA ALA A 188 3.21 18.16 15.95
C ALA A 188 3.23 17.98 17.48
N GLY A 189 4.25 17.28 18.01
CA GLY A 189 4.46 17.11 19.44
C GLY A 189 4.75 18.44 20.16
N GLU A 190 5.61 19.28 19.59
CA GLU A 190 5.95 20.60 20.14
C GLU A 190 4.71 21.51 20.17
N LYS A 191 3.92 21.51 19.09
CA LYS A 191 2.67 22.27 19.02
C LYS A 191 1.67 21.79 20.08
N PHE A 192 1.48 20.48 20.21
CA PHE A 192 0.62 19.93 21.25
C PHE A 192 1.06 20.35 22.66
N ALA A 193 2.36 20.28 22.94
CA ALA A 193 2.92 20.71 24.24
C ALA A 193 2.68 22.18 24.49
N HIS A 194 2.90 23.03 23.49
CA HIS A 194 2.64 24.47 23.57
C HIS A 194 1.16 24.76 23.84
N ASP A 195 0.25 24.19 23.06
CA ASP A 195 -1.20 24.44 23.15
C ASP A 195 -1.78 23.94 24.50
N SER A 196 -1.25 22.82 25.02
CA SER A 196 -1.60 22.28 26.33
C SER A 196 -0.87 22.95 27.50
N LYS A 197 -0.06 23.98 27.26
CA LYS A 197 0.80 24.64 28.25
C LYS A 197 1.69 23.67 29.04
N SER A 198 2.15 22.60 28.40
CA SER A 198 3.05 21.60 28.94
C SER A 198 4.43 21.68 28.28
N LYS A 199 5.38 20.88 28.77
CA LYS A 199 6.71 20.75 28.15
C LYS A 199 6.84 19.37 27.54
N LEU A 200 7.35 19.32 26.31
CA LEU A 200 7.68 18.07 25.64
C LEU A 200 8.86 17.40 26.35
N GLY A 201 8.69 16.14 26.73
CA GLY A 201 9.75 15.31 27.34
C GLY A 201 10.66 14.67 26.30
N LYS A 202 11.50 13.73 26.76
CA LYS A 202 12.33 12.92 25.86
C LYS A 202 11.48 11.90 25.12
N ILE A 203 11.91 11.54 23.91
CA ILE A 203 11.32 10.46 23.13
C ILE A 203 11.45 9.14 23.90
N LYS A 204 10.34 8.42 24.03
CA LYS A 204 10.30 7.05 24.56
C LYS A 204 9.99 6.11 23.38
N PHE A 205 10.72 5.03 23.27
CA PHE A 205 10.54 3.97 22.28
C PHE A 205 9.80 2.78 22.90
#